data_a77f91ca3c5c5296c1e9d2331d8cf092
#
_entry.id   a77f91ca3c5c5296c1e9d2331d8cf092
#
_cell.length_a   1.000
_cell.length_b   1.000
_cell.length_c   1.000
_cell.angle_alpha   90.00
_cell.angle_beta   90.00
_cell.angle_gamma   90.00
#
_symmetry.space_group_name_H-M   'P 1'
#
loop_
_entity.id
_entity.type
_entity.pdbx_description
1 polymer ?
#
loop_
_entity_poly.entity_id
_entity_poly.type
_entity_poly.pdbx_seq_one_letter_code
_entity_poly.pdbx_strand_id
1 'polypeptide(L)'
;MVNAMIILVSIGTGLFKGNLNALIGRQYKNKELLDAAFSIQYSYVNVGAFIGSLLTGFLYLHAFKKGEVLGFRQCFFVAALWCLVGMAWFVMNWKNLQGQGIKPFKYLTDENGKVIGETHKGDDKSGAKEPLTKLERNRVLAIILVSALSVIFWLFYYQQDLALVIYMTDYINMNLGSFAIAPSWITTTWNGLLCVALGGVMAAIWKKLAARPQGDMNMFKKVGLGFLFVGLAFGVMALCEMLRGVGADASVKASVLWPVLFSTVITIGEMCFSPLRNAFVSKYAPKKYLSLLMGVIAISTFGANKLSPFVQAFIEKFDVFPVFVGIFAIMLIFTVLLFVTNKKLNSLVEGEEE
;
A
#
# COMPACT_ATOMS: atom_id res chain seq x y z
N MET A 1 -0.08 -20.53 -20.47
CA MET A 1 0.44 -20.84 -19.11
C MET A 1 0.45 -19.59 -18.21
N VAL A 2 1.02 -18.45 -18.63
CA VAL A 2 1.10 -17.23 -17.81
C VAL A 2 -0.29 -16.73 -17.36
N ASN A 3 -1.27 -16.66 -18.26
CA ASN A 3 -2.63 -16.22 -17.91
C ASN A 3 -3.30 -17.12 -16.86
N ALA A 4 -3.12 -18.44 -16.95
CA ALA A 4 -3.65 -19.37 -15.94
C ALA A 4 -2.98 -19.16 -14.58
N MET A 5 -1.67 -18.93 -14.56
CA MET A 5 -0.93 -18.60 -13.34
C MET A 5 -1.47 -17.30 -12.70
N ILE A 6 -1.66 -16.25 -13.48
CA ILE A 6 -2.20 -14.97 -12.99
C ILE A 6 -3.59 -15.15 -12.37
N ILE A 7 -4.47 -15.91 -13.03
CA ILE A 7 -5.83 -16.18 -12.53
C ILE A 7 -5.76 -16.94 -11.19
N LEU A 8 -4.96 -18.02 -11.13
CA LEU A 8 -4.84 -18.83 -9.91
C LEU A 8 -4.26 -18.04 -8.74
N VAL A 9 -3.21 -17.24 -8.98
CA VAL A 9 -2.61 -16.36 -7.95
C VAL A 9 -3.62 -15.32 -7.48
N SER A 10 -4.40 -14.73 -8.40
CA SER A 10 -5.42 -13.72 -8.06
C SER A 10 -6.53 -14.30 -7.20
N ILE A 11 -7.05 -15.49 -7.56
CA ILE A 11 -8.06 -16.20 -6.76
C ILE A 11 -7.49 -16.56 -5.37
N GLY A 12 -6.30 -17.15 -5.32
CA GLY A 12 -5.65 -17.53 -4.06
C GLY A 12 -5.42 -16.34 -3.14
N THR A 13 -4.95 -15.22 -3.69
CA THR A 13 -4.74 -13.98 -2.93
C THR A 13 -6.05 -13.41 -2.40
N GLY A 14 -7.12 -13.41 -3.20
CA GLY A 14 -8.45 -12.95 -2.80
C GLY A 14 -9.03 -13.78 -1.65
N LEU A 15 -8.93 -15.11 -1.74
CA LEU A 15 -9.38 -16.03 -0.70
C LEU A 15 -8.58 -15.88 0.61
N PHE A 16 -7.29 -15.58 0.53
CA PHE A 16 -6.42 -15.46 1.71
C PHE A 16 -6.54 -14.10 2.40
N LYS A 17 -6.29 -12.98 1.68
CA LYS A 17 -6.15 -11.65 2.29
C LYS A 17 -7.42 -11.17 2.99
N GLY A 18 -8.59 -11.35 2.38
CA GLY A 18 -9.85 -10.91 2.96
C GLY A 18 -10.20 -11.66 4.24
N ASN A 19 -10.03 -12.97 4.22
CA ASN A 19 -10.36 -13.84 5.34
C ASN A 19 -9.41 -13.71 6.51
N LEU A 20 -8.11 -13.45 6.27
CA LEU A 20 -7.12 -13.28 7.32
C LEU A 20 -7.46 -12.10 8.25
N ASN A 21 -7.78 -10.95 7.69
CA ASN A 21 -8.16 -9.77 8.47
C ASN A 21 -9.43 -9.98 9.29
N ALA A 22 -10.43 -10.65 8.69
CA ALA A 22 -11.66 -10.99 9.39
C ALA A 22 -11.43 -11.99 10.53
N LEU A 23 -10.52 -12.95 10.34
CA LEU A 23 -10.14 -13.94 11.35
C LEU A 23 -9.45 -13.27 12.55
N ILE A 24 -8.49 -12.38 12.30
CA ILE A 24 -7.81 -11.59 13.35
C ILE A 24 -8.84 -10.76 14.12
N GLY A 25 -9.76 -10.08 13.42
CA GLY A 25 -10.79 -9.27 14.05
C GLY A 25 -11.72 -10.06 15.00
N ARG A 26 -11.87 -11.36 14.79
CA ARG A 26 -12.66 -12.24 15.66
C ARG A 26 -11.93 -12.80 16.87
N GLN A 27 -10.61 -12.93 16.80
CA GLN A 27 -9.81 -13.44 17.92
C GLN A 27 -9.71 -12.45 19.08
N TYR A 28 -9.84 -11.16 18.81
CA TYR A 28 -9.66 -10.11 19.81
C TYR A 28 -10.98 -9.37 20.08
N LYS A 29 -11.51 -9.53 21.31
CA LYS A 29 -12.74 -8.84 21.77
C LYS A 29 -12.45 -7.41 22.24
N ASN A 30 -11.24 -7.15 22.75
CA ASN A 30 -10.81 -5.82 23.21
C ASN A 30 -10.25 -5.01 22.05
N LYS A 31 -10.78 -3.79 21.84
CA LYS A 31 -10.36 -2.88 20.75
C LYS A 31 -8.88 -2.50 20.81
N GLU A 32 -8.33 -2.29 22.01
CA GLU A 32 -6.90 -1.95 22.18
C GLU A 32 -6.01 -3.11 21.76
N LEU A 33 -6.37 -4.35 22.13
CA LEU A 33 -5.63 -5.54 21.70
C LEU A 33 -5.78 -5.79 20.20
N LEU A 34 -6.94 -5.46 19.62
CA LEU A 34 -7.20 -5.60 18.19
C LEU A 34 -6.31 -4.64 17.39
N ASP A 35 -6.20 -3.38 17.80
CA ASP A 35 -5.34 -2.40 17.14
C ASP A 35 -3.86 -2.82 17.20
N ALA A 36 -3.42 -3.34 18.35
CA ALA A 36 -2.08 -3.91 18.49
C ALA A 36 -1.87 -5.12 17.58
N ALA A 37 -2.85 -6.03 17.48
CA ALA A 37 -2.78 -7.21 16.61
C ALA A 37 -2.66 -6.84 15.12
N PHE A 38 -3.43 -5.86 14.65
CA PHE A 38 -3.29 -5.36 13.27
C PHE A 38 -1.96 -4.65 13.03
N SER A 39 -1.43 -3.92 14.01
CA SER A 39 -0.11 -3.29 13.92
C SER A 39 1.00 -4.34 13.82
N ILE A 40 0.92 -5.41 14.60
CA ILE A 40 1.84 -6.55 14.54
C ILE A 40 1.72 -7.27 13.20
N GLN A 41 0.49 -7.54 12.73
CA GLN A 41 0.27 -8.12 11.40
C GLN A 41 0.92 -7.29 10.30
N TYR A 42 0.73 -5.98 10.31
CA TYR A 42 1.33 -5.08 9.33
C TYR A 42 2.87 -5.16 9.37
N SER A 43 3.45 -5.21 10.56
CA SER A 43 4.90 -5.38 10.72
C SER A 43 5.40 -6.71 10.15
N TYR A 44 4.71 -7.82 10.39
CA TYR A 44 5.05 -9.11 9.80
C TYR A 44 4.95 -9.14 8.28
N VAL A 45 3.96 -8.46 7.71
CA VAL A 45 3.83 -8.32 6.24
C VAL A 45 5.06 -7.59 5.67
N ASN A 46 5.50 -6.51 6.30
CA ASN A 46 6.69 -5.76 5.85
C ASN A 46 8.00 -6.56 6.05
N VAL A 47 8.14 -7.30 7.15
CA VAL A 47 9.26 -8.23 7.34
C VAL A 47 9.27 -9.32 6.26
N GLY A 48 8.08 -9.86 5.93
CA GLY A 48 7.94 -10.83 4.84
C GLY A 48 8.29 -10.25 3.47
N ALA A 49 7.89 -9.01 3.19
CA ALA A 49 8.25 -8.30 1.96
C ALA A 49 9.77 -8.06 1.88
N PHE A 50 10.39 -7.63 2.98
CA PHE A 50 11.84 -7.43 3.08
C PHE A 50 12.61 -8.72 2.79
N ILE A 51 12.33 -9.79 3.54
CA ILE A 51 13.05 -11.08 3.40
C ILE A 51 12.75 -11.71 2.03
N GLY A 52 11.49 -11.72 1.62
CA GLY A 52 11.04 -12.35 0.37
C GLY A 52 11.67 -11.72 -0.86
N SER A 53 11.70 -10.39 -0.94
CA SER A 53 12.31 -9.68 -2.08
C SER A 53 13.83 -9.78 -2.07
N LEU A 54 14.46 -9.74 -0.88
CA LEU A 54 15.90 -9.94 -0.74
C LEU A 54 16.32 -11.32 -1.25
N LEU A 55 15.66 -12.38 -0.78
CA LEU A 55 15.94 -13.74 -1.21
C LEU A 55 15.64 -13.95 -2.69
N THR A 56 14.51 -13.49 -3.18
CA THR A 56 14.13 -13.65 -4.59
C THR A 56 15.14 -12.95 -5.50
N GLY A 57 15.55 -11.72 -5.16
CA GLY A 57 16.57 -10.98 -5.90
C GLY A 57 17.90 -11.74 -5.99
N PHE A 58 18.37 -12.28 -4.87
CA PHE A 58 19.58 -13.11 -4.82
C PHE A 58 19.43 -14.39 -5.67
N LEU A 59 18.30 -15.06 -5.55
CA LEU A 59 18.08 -16.33 -6.26
C LEU A 59 18.10 -16.16 -7.78
N TYR A 60 17.38 -15.18 -8.35
CA TYR A 60 17.31 -15.08 -9.81
C TYR A 60 18.56 -14.47 -10.43
N LEU A 61 19.30 -13.60 -9.70
CA LEU A 61 20.49 -12.94 -10.23
C LEU A 61 21.80 -13.73 -10.01
N HIS A 62 21.89 -14.45 -8.88
CA HIS A 62 23.16 -15.05 -8.46
C HIS A 62 23.08 -16.57 -8.37
N ALA A 63 22.03 -17.15 -7.73
CA ALA A 63 21.98 -18.58 -7.48
C ALA A 63 21.51 -19.38 -8.71
N PHE A 64 20.52 -18.89 -9.44
CA PHE A 64 19.88 -19.59 -10.56
C PHE A 64 20.16 -18.99 -11.93
N LYS A 65 20.97 -17.94 -11.99
CA LYS A 65 21.40 -17.36 -13.27
C LYS A 65 22.28 -18.33 -14.04
N LYS A 66 22.00 -18.53 -15.34
CA LYS A 66 22.81 -19.35 -16.26
C LYS A 66 23.15 -18.53 -17.50
N GLY A 67 24.39 -18.06 -17.59
CA GLY A 67 24.80 -17.12 -18.65
C GLY A 67 23.98 -15.84 -18.57
N GLU A 68 23.31 -15.46 -19.66
CA GLU A 68 22.43 -14.29 -19.73
C GLU A 68 21.01 -14.55 -19.24
N VAL A 69 20.63 -15.83 -18.97
CA VAL A 69 19.27 -16.20 -18.57
C VAL A 69 19.12 -16.08 -17.06
N LEU A 70 18.19 -15.22 -16.65
CA LEU A 70 17.84 -15.01 -15.23
C LEU A 70 16.99 -16.17 -14.70
N GLY A 71 17.18 -16.51 -13.43
CA GLY A 71 16.56 -17.66 -12.77
C GLY A 71 15.10 -17.46 -12.31
N PHE A 72 14.27 -16.68 -12.99
CA PHE A 72 12.90 -16.41 -12.56
C PHE A 72 12.03 -17.66 -12.42
N ARG A 73 12.17 -18.64 -13.32
CA ARG A 73 11.38 -19.87 -13.26
C ARG A 73 11.62 -20.64 -11.95
N GLN A 74 12.86 -20.71 -11.52
CA GLN A 74 13.25 -21.36 -10.27
C GLN A 74 12.73 -20.58 -9.05
N CYS A 75 12.70 -19.25 -9.13
CA CYS A 75 12.13 -18.42 -8.07
C CYS A 75 10.62 -18.66 -7.88
N PHE A 76 9.85 -18.82 -8.95
CA PHE A 76 8.43 -19.20 -8.84
C PHE A 76 8.25 -20.57 -8.17
N PHE A 77 9.14 -21.52 -8.45
CA PHE A 77 9.11 -22.83 -7.79
C PHE A 77 9.42 -22.70 -6.29
N VAL A 78 10.45 -21.94 -5.92
CA VAL A 78 10.77 -21.66 -4.51
C VAL A 78 9.62 -20.95 -3.81
N ALA A 79 8.98 -19.98 -4.45
CA ALA A 79 7.82 -19.30 -3.90
C ALA A 79 6.64 -20.25 -3.65
N ALA A 80 6.39 -21.20 -4.58
CA ALA A 80 5.37 -22.25 -4.40
C ALA A 80 5.68 -23.14 -3.19
N LEU A 81 6.95 -23.55 -3.00
CA LEU A 81 7.36 -24.29 -1.80
C LEU A 81 7.13 -23.52 -0.50
N TRP A 82 7.44 -22.23 -0.47
CA TRP A 82 7.14 -21.37 0.68
C TRP A 82 5.65 -21.28 0.97
N CYS A 83 4.80 -21.19 -0.05
CA CYS A 83 3.34 -21.25 0.14
C CYS A 83 2.90 -22.59 0.76
N LEU A 84 3.49 -23.73 0.36
CA LEU A 84 3.21 -25.03 0.96
C LEU A 84 3.68 -25.10 2.42
N VAL A 85 4.85 -24.55 2.75
CA VAL A 85 5.33 -24.43 4.14
C VAL A 85 4.37 -23.60 4.98
N GLY A 86 3.93 -22.45 4.45
CA GLY A 86 2.95 -21.59 5.12
C GLY A 86 1.60 -22.28 5.35
N MET A 87 1.12 -23.03 4.36
CA MET A 87 -0.09 -23.85 4.48
C MET A 87 0.07 -24.94 5.55
N ALA A 88 1.18 -25.67 5.55
CA ALA A 88 1.45 -26.71 6.54
C ALA A 88 1.50 -26.12 7.96
N TRP A 89 2.20 -24.98 8.12
CA TRP A 89 2.25 -24.25 9.39
C TRP A 89 0.88 -23.83 9.88
N PHE A 90 0.03 -23.29 8.98
CA PHE A 90 -1.33 -22.89 9.31
C PHE A 90 -2.17 -24.10 9.76
N VAL A 91 -2.10 -25.21 9.04
CA VAL A 91 -2.84 -26.45 9.39
C VAL A 91 -2.37 -27.02 10.73
N MET A 92 -1.08 -27.05 10.98
CA MET A 92 -0.52 -27.52 12.26
C MET A 92 -0.99 -26.67 13.45
N ASN A 93 -1.17 -25.37 13.24
CA ASN A 93 -1.59 -24.41 14.28
C ASN A 93 -3.10 -24.12 14.27
N TRP A 94 -3.90 -24.88 13.50
CA TRP A 94 -5.35 -24.64 13.38
C TRP A 94 -6.07 -24.61 14.72
N LYS A 95 -5.65 -25.44 15.68
CA LYS A 95 -6.23 -25.52 17.03
C LYS A 95 -6.11 -24.19 17.78
N ASN A 96 -5.09 -23.38 17.51
CA ASN A 96 -4.87 -22.07 18.15
C ASN A 96 -5.92 -21.04 17.74
N LEU A 97 -6.71 -21.31 16.68
CA LEU A 97 -7.80 -20.45 16.23
C LEU A 97 -9.08 -20.57 17.08
N GLN A 98 -9.10 -21.47 18.08
CA GLN A 98 -10.21 -21.63 19.03
C GLN A 98 -11.58 -21.73 18.34
N GLY A 99 -11.66 -22.50 17.26
CA GLY A 99 -12.87 -22.69 16.47
C GLY A 99 -13.29 -21.53 15.57
N GLN A 100 -12.54 -20.42 15.58
CA GLN A 100 -12.82 -19.29 14.68
C GLN A 100 -12.52 -19.68 13.22
N GLY A 101 -13.36 -19.23 12.28
CA GLY A 101 -13.20 -19.51 10.86
C GLY A 101 -13.81 -20.85 10.38
N ILE A 102 -14.30 -21.72 11.27
CA ILE A 102 -14.98 -22.98 10.91
C ILE A 102 -16.35 -22.69 10.28
N LYS A 103 -17.03 -21.65 10.74
CA LYS A 103 -18.34 -21.23 10.23
C LYS A 103 -18.27 -19.85 9.57
N PRO A 104 -19.17 -19.54 8.62
CA PRO A 104 -19.23 -18.22 8.01
C PRO A 104 -19.27 -17.11 9.06
N PHE A 105 -18.65 -15.97 8.77
CA PHE A 105 -18.54 -14.82 9.68
C PHE A 105 -19.89 -14.21 10.09
N LYS A 106 -20.98 -14.64 9.46
CA LYS A 106 -22.33 -14.30 9.86
C LYS A 106 -22.68 -14.84 11.27
N TYR A 107 -22.04 -15.93 11.71
CA TYR A 107 -22.35 -16.57 12.99
C TYR A 107 -21.28 -16.29 14.04
N LEU A 108 -21.72 -15.97 15.27
CA LEU A 108 -20.88 -15.97 16.46
C LEU A 108 -20.72 -17.41 16.93
N THR A 109 -19.49 -17.83 17.19
CA THR A 109 -19.16 -19.17 17.70
C THR A 109 -18.47 -19.07 19.05
N ASP A 110 -18.73 -20.04 19.95
CA ASP A 110 -17.98 -20.25 21.18
C ASP A 110 -16.58 -20.84 20.90
N GLU A 111 -15.80 -21.09 21.95
CA GLU A 111 -14.47 -21.67 21.89
C GLU A 111 -14.44 -23.08 21.25
N ASN A 112 -15.58 -23.77 21.21
CA ASN A 112 -15.74 -25.11 20.62
C ASN A 112 -16.32 -25.07 19.19
N GLY A 113 -16.51 -23.88 18.61
CA GLY A 113 -17.07 -23.71 17.27
C GLY A 113 -18.59 -23.86 17.19
N LYS A 114 -19.30 -23.91 18.35
CA LYS A 114 -20.76 -23.96 18.39
C LYS A 114 -21.34 -22.57 18.17
N VAL A 115 -22.38 -22.47 17.34
CA VAL A 115 -23.06 -21.20 17.07
C VAL A 115 -23.80 -20.74 18.32
N ILE A 116 -23.39 -19.59 18.86
CA ILE A 116 -24.00 -18.92 20.01
C ILE A 116 -24.86 -17.72 19.62
N GLY A 117 -24.84 -17.30 18.36
CA GLY A 117 -25.63 -16.21 17.82
C GLY A 117 -25.26 -15.82 16.40
N GLU A 118 -25.98 -14.89 15.83
CA GLU A 118 -25.62 -14.23 14.56
C GLU A 118 -25.00 -12.85 14.84
N THR A 119 -23.98 -12.47 14.11
CA THR A 119 -23.25 -11.20 14.29
C THR A 119 -24.14 -9.96 14.03
N HIS A 120 -25.28 -10.15 13.37
CA HIS A 120 -26.18 -9.07 12.93
C HIS A 120 -27.65 -9.43 13.08
N LYS A 121 -28.10 -9.70 14.30
CA LYS A 121 -29.52 -9.84 14.57
C LYS A 121 -30.06 -8.69 15.44
N GLY A 122 -29.78 -7.48 15.13
CA GLY A 122 -30.32 -6.40 15.94
C GLY A 122 -30.31 -5.01 15.30
N ASP A 123 -29.23 -4.62 14.66
CA ASP A 123 -29.05 -3.19 14.33
C ASP A 123 -29.30 -2.82 12.85
N ASP A 124 -29.35 -3.79 11.92
CA ASP A 124 -29.35 -3.46 10.48
C ASP A 124 -30.75 -3.16 9.88
N LYS A 125 -31.85 -3.45 10.57
CA LYS A 125 -33.18 -3.20 10.00
C LYS A 125 -33.82 -1.89 10.44
N SER A 126 -33.46 -1.34 11.58
CA SER A 126 -33.96 -0.04 12.03
C SER A 126 -33.17 1.14 11.46
N GLY A 127 -31.85 1.03 11.41
CA GLY A 127 -31.00 2.09 10.88
C GLY A 127 -30.97 2.21 9.33
N ALA A 128 -31.37 1.15 8.60
CA ALA A 128 -31.41 1.19 7.13
C ALA A 128 -32.52 2.06 6.53
N LYS A 129 -33.53 2.41 7.32
CA LYS A 129 -34.70 3.20 6.88
C LYS A 129 -34.57 4.70 7.15
N GLU A 130 -33.66 5.11 8.01
CA GLU A 130 -33.47 6.54 8.29
C GLU A 130 -32.58 7.17 7.21
N PRO A 131 -32.98 8.34 6.67
CA PRO A 131 -32.14 9.09 5.73
C PRO A 131 -30.85 9.52 6.44
N LEU A 132 -29.76 9.64 5.66
CA LEU A 132 -28.50 10.17 6.18
C LEU A 132 -28.67 11.60 6.66
N THR A 133 -28.14 11.92 7.81
CA THR A 133 -28.01 13.32 8.26
C THR A 133 -27.11 14.09 7.28
N LYS A 134 -27.20 15.41 7.30
CA LYS A 134 -26.33 16.28 6.46
C LYS A 134 -24.86 16.01 6.74
N LEU A 135 -24.48 15.84 8.00
CA LEU A 135 -23.10 15.51 8.40
C LEU A 135 -22.67 14.14 7.89
N GLU A 136 -23.51 13.11 8.04
CA GLU A 136 -23.21 11.77 7.52
C GLU A 136 -23.03 11.78 6.01
N ARG A 137 -23.86 12.51 5.26
CA ARG A 137 -23.71 12.67 3.82
C ARG A 137 -22.39 13.35 3.43
N ASN A 138 -21.99 14.39 4.18
CA ASN A 138 -20.73 15.09 3.98
C ASN A 138 -19.53 14.15 4.27
N ARG A 139 -19.60 13.32 5.32
CA ARG A 139 -18.60 12.30 5.65
C ARG A 139 -18.47 11.24 4.54
N VAL A 140 -19.58 10.77 4.00
CA VAL A 140 -19.58 9.85 2.83
C VAL A 140 -18.90 10.51 1.63
N LEU A 141 -19.24 11.77 1.31
CA LEU A 141 -18.61 12.52 0.22
C LEU A 141 -17.09 12.68 0.44
N ALA A 142 -16.67 13.01 1.66
CA ALA A 142 -15.25 13.10 2.01
C ALA A 142 -14.52 11.77 1.83
N ILE A 143 -15.14 10.64 2.20
CA ILE A 143 -14.56 9.31 2.00
C ILE A 143 -14.44 8.96 0.51
N ILE A 144 -15.45 9.28 -0.30
CA ILE A 144 -15.38 9.09 -1.76
C ILE A 144 -14.25 9.94 -2.35
N LEU A 145 -14.10 11.18 -1.91
CA LEU A 145 -13.01 12.05 -2.35
C LEU A 145 -11.63 11.48 -1.97
N VAL A 146 -11.46 11.01 -0.73
CA VAL A 146 -10.21 10.35 -0.29
C VAL A 146 -9.96 9.08 -1.10
N SER A 147 -11.00 8.34 -1.48
CA SER A 147 -10.88 7.16 -2.35
C SER A 147 -10.42 7.54 -3.75
N ALA A 148 -10.94 8.63 -4.33
CA ALA A 148 -10.50 9.14 -5.62
C ALA A 148 -9.03 9.62 -5.58
N LEU A 149 -8.64 10.36 -4.53
CA LEU A 149 -7.26 10.75 -4.29
C LEU A 149 -6.35 9.53 -4.12
N SER A 150 -6.86 8.45 -3.50
CA SER A 150 -6.12 7.19 -3.35
C SER A 150 -5.81 6.55 -4.71
N VAL A 151 -6.70 6.64 -5.71
CA VAL A 151 -6.40 6.14 -7.06
C VAL A 151 -5.18 6.86 -7.64
N ILE A 152 -5.16 8.19 -7.54
CA ILE A 152 -4.06 9.02 -8.08
C ILE A 152 -2.75 8.74 -7.33
N PHE A 153 -2.81 8.68 -6.01
CA PHE A 153 -1.64 8.39 -5.18
C PHE A 153 -1.02 7.03 -5.55
N TRP A 154 -1.82 5.96 -5.53
CA TRP A 154 -1.33 4.62 -5.80
C TRP A 154 -0.95 4.41 -7.27
N LEU A 155 -1.58 5.10 -8.22
CA LEU A 155 -1.21 5.08 -9.62
C LEU A 155 0.26 5.47 -9.81
N PHE A 156 0.67 6.58 -9.21
CA PHE A 156 2.04 7.06 -9.33
C PHE A 156 3.00 6.36 -8.38
N TYR A 157 2.54 5.95 -7.19
CA TYR A 157 3.34 5.16 -6.27
C TYR A 157 3.79 3.83 -6.90
N TYR A 158 2.89 3.12 -7.59
CA TYR A 158 3.23 1.83 -8.22
C TYR A 158 4.17 1.96 -9.43
N GLN A 159 4.47 3.16 -9.91
CA GLN A 159 5.48 3.34 -10.95
C GLN A 159 6.90 2.98 -10.46
N GLN A 160 7.14 2.90 -9.15
CA GLN A 160 8.40 2.37 -8.63
C GLN A 160 8.64 0.90 -9.01
N ASP A 161 7.57 0.09 -9.12
CA ASP A 161 7.67 -1.33 -9.46
C ASP A 161 7.54 -1.61 -10.97
N LEU A 162 7.25 -0.60 -11.76
CA LEU A 162 7.08 -0.70 -13.22
C LEU A 162 8.09 0.21 -13.94
N ALA A 163 7.80 1.49 -14.05
CA ALA A 163 8.59 2.43 -14.81
C ALA A 163 10.01 2.60 -14.27
N LEU A 164 10.17 2.69 -12.94
CA LEU A 164 11.49 2.82 -12.31
C LEU A 164 12.34 1.55 -12.48
N VAL A 165 11.74 0.36 -12.43
CA VAL A 165 12.47 -0.91 -12.63
C VAL A 165 13.04 -0.96 -14.05
N ILE A 166 12.25 -0.58 -15.06
CA ILE A 166 12.72 -0.52 -16.46
C ILE A 166 13.85 0.51 -16.57
N TYR A 167 13.64 1.72 -16.04
CA TYR A 167 14.65 2.76 -16.03
C TYR A 167 15.98 2.32 -15.35
N MET A 168 15.88 1.63 -14.22
CA MET A 168 17.07 1.10 -13.53
C MET A 168 17.84 0.10 -14.39
N THR A 169 17.14 -0.76 -15.10
CA THR A 169 17.76 -1.76 -15.99
C THR A 169 18.50 -1.08 -17.15
N ASP A 170 17.89 -0.05 -17.73
CA ASP A 170 18.39 0.58 -18.95
C ASP A 170 19.39 1.70 -18.70
N TYR A 171 19.27 2.47 -17.62
CA TYR A 171 20.00 3.73 -17.44
C TYR A 171 20.78 3.86 -16.12
N ILE A 172 20.67 2.89 -15.21
CA ILE A 172 21.40 2.91 -13.94
C ILE A 172 22.51 1.85 -13.93
N ASN A 173 23.64 2.18 -13.34
CA ASN A 173 24.66 1.19 -13.06
C ASN A 173 24.24 0.34 -11.85
N MET A 174 23.66 -0.84 -12.12
CA MET A 174 23.17 -1.77 -11.11
C MET A 174 24.25 -2.73 -10.62
N ASN A 175 25.54 -2.42 -10.80
CA ASN A 175 26.64 -3.26 -10.36
C ASN A 175 27.51 -2.53 -9.34
N LEU A 176 27.82 -3.20 -8.24
CA LEU A 176 28.87 -2.84 -7.27
C LEU A 176 30.08 -3.74 -7.52
N GLY A 177 30.96 -3.30 -8.41
CA GLY A 177 32.05 -4.14 -8.91
C GLY A 177 31.49 -5.33 -9.70
N SER A 178 31.79 -6.56 -9.26
CA SER A 178 31.27 -7.79 -9.85
C SER A 178 29.88 -8.22 -9.32
N PHE A 179 29.35 -7.52 -8.31
CA PHE A 179 28.09 -7.89 -7.67
C PHE A 179 26.91 -7.10 -8.27
N ALA A 180 25.97 -7.80 -8.90
CA ALA A 180 24.78 -7.21 -9.49
C ALA A 180 23.68 -7.00 -8.42
N ILE A 181 23.11 -5.78 -8.41
CA ILE A 181 22.01 -5.41 -7.51
C ILE A 181 20.68 -5.70 -8.22
N ALA A 182 19.78 -6.41 -7.55
CA ALA A 182 18.42 -6.61 -8.05
C ALA A 182 17.60 -5.32 -7.93
N PRO A 183 16.88 -4.87 -8.97
CA PRO A 183 15.97 -3.73 -8.87
C PRO A 183 14.97 -3.86 -7.69
N SER A 184 14.46 -5.06 -7.42
CA SER A 184 13.56 -5.35 -6.30
C SER A 184 14.18 -5.09 -4.92
N TRP A 185 15.51 -5.09 -4.80
CA TRP A 185 16.18 -4.71 -3.55
C TRP A 185 16.03 -3.23 -3.25
N ILE A 186 15.91 -2.41 -4.28
CA ILE A 186 15.71 -0.97 -4.12
C ILE A 186 14.22 -0.65 -3.94
N THR A 187 13.34 -1.23 -4.78
CA THR A 187 11.90 -0.88 -4.74
C THR A 187 11.16 -1.55 -3.59
N THR A 188 11.44 -2.81 -3.28
CA THR A 188 10.67 -3.60 -2.31
C THR A 188 11.44 -3.88 -1.03
N THR A 189 12.70 -4.34 -1.12
CA THR A 189 13.49 -4.69 0.08
C THR A 189 13.81 -3.44 0.89
N TRP A 190 14.34 -2.39 0.24
CA TRP A 190 14.66 -1.12 0.89
C TRP A 190 13.42 -0.43 1.45
N ASN A 191 12.32 -0.39 0.68
CA ASN A 191 11.02 0.11 1.15
C ASN A 191 10.54 -0.63 2.41
N GLY A 192 10.53 -1.97 2.40
CA GLY A 192 10.11 -2.77 3.56
C GLY A 192 10.97 -2.49 4.81
N LEU A 193 12.29 -2.36 4.66
CA LEU A 193 13.20 -1.99 5.74
C LEU A 193 12.88 -0.59 6.28
N LEU A 194 12.68 0.38 5.39
CA LEU A 194 12.34 1.75 5.77
C LEU A 194 10.97 1.85 6.44
N CYS A 195 9.96 1.10 5.98
CA CYS A 195 8.64 1.06 6.63
C CYS A 195 8.74 0.62 8.09
N VAL A 196 9.56 -0.40 8.38
CA VAL A 196 9.80 -0.86 9.75
C VAL A 196 10.58 0.18 10.56
N ALA A 197 11.67 0.71 10.00
CA ALA A 197 12.53 1.68 10.68
C ALA A 197 11.83 3.04 10.92
N LEU A 198 11.12 3.54 9.93
CA LEU A 198 10.43 4.84 10.00
C LEU A 198 9.10 4.78 10.74
N GLY A 199 8.49 3.60 10.91
CA GLY A 199 7.19 3.47 11.59
C GLY A 199 7.17 4.11 12.97
N GLY A 200 8.17 3.81 13.80
CA GLY A 200 8.33 4.42 15.12
C GLY A 200 8.64 5.93 15.06
N VAL A 201 9.46 6.33 14.10
CA VAL A 201 9.83 7.76 13.90
C VAL A 201 8.59 8.55 13.50
N MET A 202 7.80 8.06 12.55
CA MET A 202 6.56 8.72 12.10
C MET A 202 5.53 8.80 13.22
N ALA A 203 5.37 7.73 14.03
CA ALA A 203 4.50 7.75 15.20
C ALA A 203 4.93 8.81 16.21
N ALA A 204 6.23 8.96 16.47
CA ALA A 204 6.76 10.00 17.34
C ALA A 204 6.53 11.42 16.78
N ILE A 205 6.73 11.60 15.46
CA ILE A 205 6.44 12.87 14.78
C ILE A 205 4.95 13.24 14.91
N TRP A 206 4.04 12.31 14.62
CA TRP A 206 2.60 12.57 14.74
C TRP A 206 2.20 12.87 16.18
N LYS A 207 2.72 12.14 17.16
CA LYS A 207 2.48 12.42 18.58
C LYS A 207 2.99 13.80 18.98
N LYS A 208 4.18 14.21 18.55
CA LYS A 208 4.74 15.54 18.81
C LYS A 208 3.92 16.63 18.13
N LEU A 209 3.43 16.39 16.92
CA LEU A 209 2.56 17.34 16.20
C LEU A 209 1.20 17.49 16.88
N ALA A 210 0.61 16.41 17.38
CA ALA A 210 -0.65 16.42 18.11
C ALA A 210 -0.57 17.19 19.46
N ALA A 211 0.59 17.16 20.09
CA ALA A 211 0.83 17.85 21.37
C ALA A 211 1.04 19.39 21.24
N ARG A 212 1.03 19.95 20.02
CA ARG A 212 1.18 21.39 19.81
C ARG A 212 -0.09 22.17 20.23
N PRO A 213 0.03 23.45 20.60
CA PRO A 213 -1.14 24.28 20.95
C PRO A 213 -2.21 24.35 19.84
N GLN A 214 -1.79 24.21 18.57
CA GLN A 214 -2.69 24.18 17.42
C GLN A 214 -3.35 22.82 17.18
N GLY A 215 -3.06 21.81 18.01
CA GLY A 215 -3.52 20.45 17.86
C GLY A 215 -2.81 19.67 16.74
N ASP A 216 -3.36 18.50 16.41
CA ASP A 216 -2.83 17.62 15.35
C ASP A 216 -3.03 18.24 13.96
N MET A 217 -2.19 17.85 13.04
CA MET A 217 -2.38 18.15 11.63
C MET A 217 -3.61 17.38 11.11
N ASN A 218 -4.55 18.08 10.48
CA ASN A 218 -5.72 17.41 9.92
C ASN A 218 -5.31 16.39 8.81
N MET A 219 -6.19 15.42 8.56
CA MET A 219 -5.89 14.33 7.65
C MET A 219 -5.55 14.80 6.24
N PHE A 220 -6.26 15.80 5.70
CA PHE A 220 -6.03 16.28 4.34
C PHE A 220 -4.65 16.93 4.16
N LYS A 221 -4.10 17.56 5.19
CA LYS A 221 -2.71 18.03 5.19
C LYS A 221 -1.72 16.87 5.22
N LYS A 222 -1.98 15.82 6.03
CA LYS A 222 -1.14 14.62 6.07
C LYS A 222 -1.14 13.90 4.72
N VAL A 223 -2.31 13.77 4.09
CA VAL A 223 -2.44 13.27 2.71
C VAL A 223 -1.65 14.13 1.73
N GLY A 224 -1.76 15.46 1.83
CA GLY A 224 -1.00 16.41 1.01
C GLY A 224 0.51 16.22 1.14
N LEU A 225 1.03 15.92 2.34
CA LEU A 225 2.44 15.56 2.53
C LEU A 225 2.79 14.26 1.80
N GLY A 226 1.90 13.26 1.80
CA GLY A 226 2.08 12.03 1.04
C GLY A 226 2.26 12.31 -0.45
N PHE A 227 1.39 13.15 -1.04
CA PHE A 227 1.50 13.59 -2.43
C PHE A 227 2.79 14.37 -2.70
N LEU A 228 3.18 15.27 -1.79
CA LEU A 228 4.43 16.03 -1.90
C LEU A 228 5.64 15.09 -2.01
N PHE A 229 5.77 14.13 -1.10
CA PHE A 229 6.92 13.23 -1.10
C PHE A 229 6.95 12.28 -2.30
N VAL A 230 5.80 11.79 -2.78
CA VAL A 230 5.75 11.03 -4.03
C VAL A 230 6.18 11.92 -5.21
N GLY A 231 5.70 13.16 -5.28
CA GLY A 231 6.15 14.13 -6.28
C GLY A 231 7.66 14.36 -6.22
N LEU A 232 8.19 14.67 -5.03
CA LEU A 232 9.63 14.89 -4.84
C LEU A 232 10.46 13.68 -5.26
N ALA A 233 9.99 12.44 -5.04
CA ALA A 233 10.68 11.25 -5.50
C ALA A 233 10.83 11.25 -7.04
N PHE A 234 9.77 11.57 -7.79
CA PHE A 234 9.86 11.72 -9.25
C PHE A 234 10.71 12.93 -9.66
N GLY A 235 10.72 14.01 -8.88
CA GLY A 235 11.65 15.12 -9.04
C GLY A 235 13.11 14.69 -8.92
N VAL A 236 13.43 13.79 -7.98
CA VAL A 236 14.77 13.18 -7.85
C VAL A 236 15.16 12.42 -9.12
N MET A 237 14.24 11.64 -9.73
CA MET A 237 14.51 10.91 -10.96
C MET A 237 14.60 11.83 -12.19
N ALA A 238 13.81 12.89 -12.24
CA ALA A 238 13.94 13.93 -13.27
C ALA A 238 15.32 14.62 -13.19
N LEU A 239 15.77 14.94 -11.97
CA LEU A 239 17.12 15.49 -11.76
C LEU A 239 18.22 14.49 -12.15
N CYS A 240 18.03 13.20 -11.81
CA CYS A 240 18.94 12.14 -12.24
C CYS A 240 19.10 12.12 -13.76
N GLU A 241 17.98 12.11 -14.51
CA GLU A 241 17.99 12.09 -15.96
C GLU A 241 18.59 13.38 -16.55
N MET A 242 18.32 14.53 -15.95
CA MET A 242 18.90 15.80 -16.35
C MET A 242 20.44 15.78 -16.21
N LEU A 243 20.96 15.23 -15.12
CA LEU A 243 22.40 15.13 -14.87
C LEU A 243 23.06 14.02 -15.69
N ARG A 244 22.36 12.96 -16.05
CA ARG A 244 22.81 11.95 -16.99
C ARG A 244 22.95 12.51 -18.41
N GLY A 245 22.16 13.52 -18.75
CA GLY A 245 21.93 14.09 -20.05
C GLY A 245 20.64 13.58 -20.66
N VAL A 246 19.63 14.45 -20.76
CA VAL A 246 18.32 14.09 -21.30
C VAL A 246 18.45 13.48 -22.70
N GLY A 247 17.95 12.27 -22.90
CA GLY A 247 18.08 11.55 -24.17
C GLY A 247 19.48 11.00 -24.46
N ALA A 248 20.40 11.01 -23.49
CA ALA A 248 21.72 10.40 -23.66
C ALA A 248 21.61 8.90 -23.92
N ASP A 249 22.57 8.34 -24.62
CA ASP A 249 22.63 6.91 -24.94
C ASP A 249 22.60 6.03 -23.68
N ALA A 250 22.05 4.82 -23.82
CA ALA A 250 21.91 3.87 -22.71
C ALA A 250 23.26 3.39 -22.14
N SER A 251 24.38 3.63 -22.82
CA SER A 251 25.71 3.37 -22.29
C SER A 251 26.13 4.34 -21.20
N VAL A 252 25.55 5.56 -21.18
CA VAL A 252 25.75 6.54 -20.11
C VAL A 252 24.89 6.17 -18.92
N LYS A 253 25.47 5.52 -17.91
CA LYS A 253 24.76 5.03 -16.72
C LYS A 253 24.86 6.01 -15.56
N ALA A 254 23.75 6.29 -14.90
CA ALA A 254 23.73 7.02 -13.64
C ALA A 254 24.02 6.09 -12.43
N SER A 255 24.31 6.69 -11.28
CA SER A 255 24.59 5.95 -10.04
C SER A 255 23.34 5.30 -9.46
N VAL A 256 23.50 4.11 -8.87
CA VAL A 256 22.46 3.41 -8.10
C VAL A 256 21.93 4.20 -6.89
N LEU A 257 22.67 5.21 -6.44
CA LEU A 257 22.21 6.06 -5.33
C LEU A 257 20.94 6.86 -5.67
N TRP A 258 20.70 7.18 -6.95
CA TRP A 258 19.49 7.89 -7.38
C TRP A 258 18.20 7.11 -7.11
N PRO A 259 18.04 5.86 -7.58
CA PRO A 259 16.86 5.08 -7.25
C PRO A 259 16.77 4.73 -5.76
N VAL A 260 17.88 4.61 -5.01
CA VAL A 260 17.84 4.45 -3.55
C VAL A 260 17.27 5.71 -2.88
N LEU A 261 17.69 6.90 -3.31
CA LEU A 261 17.12 8.17 -2.84
C LEU A 261 15.63 8.29 -3.20
N PHE A 262 15.27 7.97 -4.45
CA PHE A 262 13.87 7.90 -4.87
C PHE A 262 13.05 7.01 -3.94
N SER A 263 13.50 5.75 -3.72
CA SER A 263 12.79 4.79 -2.89
C SER A 263 12.68 5.25 -1.43
N THR A 264 13.69 5.96 -0.92
CA THR A 264 13.64 6.55 0.43
C THR A 264 12.57 7.65 0.51
N VAL A 265 12.55 8.57 -0.44
CA VAL A 265 11.61 9.70 -0.45
C VAL A 265 10.17 9.23 -0.68
N ILE A 266 9.94 8.29 -1.60
CA ILE A 266 8.59 7.77 -1.87
C ILE A 266 8.03 6.98 -0.68
N THR A 267 8.89 6.26 0.06
CA THR A 267 8.50 5.55 1.28
C THR A 267 8.02 6.50 2.38
N ILE A 268 8.67 7.65 2.55
CA ILE A 268 8.19 8.69 3.47
C ILE A 268 6.78 9.16 3.06
N GLY A 269 6.54 9.33 1.77
CA GLY A 269 5.22 9.66 1.22
C GLY A 269 4.17 8.58 1.54
N GLU A 270 4.53 7.32 1.38
CA GLU A 270 3.68 6.18 1.74
C GLU A 270 3.32 6.19 3.23
N MET A 271 4.29 6.42 4.11
CA MET A 271 4.07 6.47 5.56
C MET A 271 3.17 7.65 5.99
N CYS A 272 3.13 8.72 5.20
CA CYS A 272 2.20 9.84 5.41
C CYS A 272 0.77 9.53 4.93
N PHE A 273 0.57 8.59 4.00
CA PHE A 273 -0.72 8.33 3.35
C PHE A 273 -1.37 7.01 3.79
N SER A 274 -0.62 5.92 3.73
CA SER A 274 -1.15 4.56 3.82
C SER A 274 -1.88 4.25 5.15
N PRO A 275 -1.32 4.57 6.34
CA PRO A 275 -1.99 4.29 7.61
C PRO A 275 -3.28 5.12 7.80
N LEU A 276 -3.29 6.33 7.26
CA LEU A 276 -4.38 7.27 7.47
C LEU A 276 -5.64 6.92 6.69
N ARG A 277 -5.51 6.30 5.53
CA ARG A 277 -6.62 5.97 4.63
C ARG A 277 -7.68 5.10 5.31
N ASN A 278 -7.27 3.99 5.89
CA ASN A 278 -8.17 3.06 6.57
C ASN A 278 -8.70 3.64 7.88
N ALA A 279 -7.85 4.33 8.65
CA ALA A 279 -8.25 5.00 9.88
C ALA A 279 -9.31 6.07 9.64
N PHE A 280 -9.23 6.81 8.52
CA PHE A 280 -10.22 7.82 8.16
C PHE A 280 -11.62 7.23 7.95
N VAL A 281 -11.72 6.13 7.19
CA VAL A 281 -13.02 5.47 6.99
C VAL A 281 -13.55 4.91 8.30
N SER A 282 -12.71 4.25 9.10
CA SER A 282 -13.12 3.71 10.40
C SER A 282 -13.64 4.80 11.35
N LYS A 283 -13.06 6.01 11.27
CA LYS A 283 -13.43 7.14 12.16
C LYS A 283 -14.71 7.85 11.71
N TYR A 284 -14.88 8.07 10.40
CA TYR A 284 -15.90 8.99 9.89
C TYR A 284 -17.04 8.31 9.13
N ALA A 285 -16.93 7.04 8.76
CA ALA A 285 -18.00 6.35 8.04
C ALA A 285 -19.24 6.16 8.93
N PRO A 286 -20.45 6.47 8.42
CA PRO A 286 -21.68 6.10 9.09
C PRO A 286 -21.70 4.58 9.32
N LYS A 287 -22.11 4.13 10.52
CA LYS A 287 -22.06 2.71 10.92
C LYS A 287 -22.72 1.80 9.88
N LYS A 288 -23.88 2.22 9.31
CA LYS A 288 -24.63 1.46 8.30
C LYS A 288 -23.91 1.27 6.96
N TYR A 289 -22.94 2.13 6.64
CA TYR A 289 -22.20 2.08 5.36
C TYR A 289 -20.71 1.76 5.54
N LEU A 290 -20.25 1.47 6.74
CA LEU A 290 -18.82 1.23 7.03
C LEU A 290 -18.22 0.16 6.12
N SER A 291 -18.86 -1.02 6.01
CA SER A 291 -18.36 -2.11 5.16
C SER A 291 -18.34 -1.74 3.67
N LEU A 292 -19.39 -1.03 3.20
CA LEU A 292 -19.45 -0.55 1.82
C LEU A 292 -18.32 0.43 1.52
N LEU A 293 -18.10 1.41 2.40
CA LEU A 293 -17.07 2.44 2.23
C LEU A 293 -15.65 1.88 2.35
N MET A 294 -15.45 0.85 3.18
CA MET A 294 -14.20 0.07 3.18
C MET A 294 -13.97 -0.64 1.83
N GLY A 295 -15.04 -1.15 1.20
CA GLY A 295 -15.00 -1.70 -0.15
C GLY A 295 -14.65 -0.65 -1.21
N VAL A 296 -15.19 0.56 -1.12
CA VAL A 296 -14.88 1.67 -2.05
C VAL A 296 -13.38 2.01 -2.01
N ILE A 297 -12.79 2.04 -0.81
CA ILE A 297 -11.33 2.25 -0.67
C ILE A 297 -10.52 1.09 -1.28
N ALA A 298 -10.97 -0.14 -1.12
CA ALA A 298 -10.30 -1.29 -1.75
C ALA A 298 -10.36 -1.21 -3.29
N ILE A 299 -11.50 -0.78 -3.86
CA ILE A 299 -11.67 -0.55 -5.30
C ILE A 299 -10.72 0.53 -5.81
N SER A 300 -10.40 1.56 -5.03
CA SER A 300 -9.44 2.59 -5.44
C SER A 300 -8.05 2.02 -5.74
N THR A 301 -7.59 1.07 -4.95
CA THR A 301 -6.31 0.36 -5.20
C THR A 301 -6.38 -0.48 -6.48
N PHE A 302 -7.52 -1.16 -6.73
CA PHE A 302 -7.74 -1.87 -7.99
C PHE A 302 -7.70 -0.91 -9.20
N GLY A 303 -8.38 0.24 -9.11
CA GLY A 303 -8.37 1.28 -10.14
C GLY A 303 -6.96 1.77 -10.47
N ALA A 304 -6.15 2.06 -9.45
CA ALA A 304 -4.75 2.46 -9.61
C ALA A 304 -3.93 1.39 -10.36
N ASN A 305 -4.04 0.12 -9.97
CA ASN A 305 -3.33 -0.97 -10.62
C ASN A 305 -3.76 -1.16 -12.10
N LYS A 306 -5.04 -0.95 -12.41
CA LYS A 306 -5.54 -1.03 -13.80
C LYS A 306 -5.07 0.12 -14.67
N LEU A 307 -4.88 1.30 -14.10
CA LEU A 307 -4.39 2.49 -14.81
C LEU A 307 -2.86 2.52 -14.92
N SER A 308 -2.13 1.81 -14.05
CA SER A 308 -0.67 1.83 -13.99
C SER A 308 0.04 1.51 -15.32
N PRO A 309 -0.39 0.52 -16.14
CA PRO A 309 0.24 0.25 -17.44
C PRO A 309 0.11 1.39 -18.45
N PHE A 310 -0.90 2.25 -18.33
CA PHE A 310 -1.04 3.40 -19.23
C PHE A 310 0.06 4.44 -19.01
N VAL A 311 0.56 4.59 -17.76
CA VAL A 311 1.71 5.46 -17.50
C VAL A 311 2.95 4.94 -18.21
N GLN A 312 3.15 3.62 -18.25
CA GLN A 312 4.25 3.01 -19.01
C GLN A 312 4.13 3.28 -20.52
N ALA A 313 2.92 3.18 -21.08
CA ALA A 313 2.68 3.52 -22.49
C ALA A 313 2.98 5.01 -22.79
N PHE A 314 2.81 5.91 -21.82
CA PHE A 314 3.24 7.30 -21.97
C PHE A 314 4.78 7.42 -21.98
N ILE A 315 5.48 6.67 -21.14
CA ILE A 315 6.96 6.66 -21.13
C ILE A 315 7.50 6.19 -22.49
N GLU A 316 6.94 5.11 -23.04
CA GLU A 316 7.34 4.62 -24.36
C GLU A 316 7.10 5.61 -25.49
N LYS A 317 6.10 6.50 -25.34
CA LYS A 317 5.73 7.49 -26.35
C LYS A 317 6.47 8.82 -26.22
N PHE A 318 6.72 9.29 -25.00
CA PHE A 318 7.16 10.67 -24.71
C PHE A 318 8.56 10.75 -24.10
N ASP A 319 9.25 9.64 -23.96
CA ASP A 319 10.49 9.57 -23.20
C ASP A 319 10.32 9.66 -21.67
N VAL A 320 11.36 9.31 -20.97
CA VAL A 320 11.37 9.17 -19.50
C VAL A 320 11.32 10.53 -18.80
N PHE A 321 12.13 11.50 -19.26
CA PHE A 321 12.28 12.80 -18.60
C PHE A 321 10.98 13.59 -18.53
N PRO A 322 10.25 13.83 -19.64
CA PRO A 322 8.96 14.52 -19.58
C PRO A 322 7.93 13.83 -18.67
N VAL A 323 7.95 12.48 -18.59
CA VAL A 323 7.02 11.74 -17.75
C VAL A 323 7.36 11.94 -16.28
N PHE A 324 8.62 11.87 -15.88
CA PHE A 324 9.03 12.12 -14.49
C PHE A 324 8.70 13.56 -14.07
N VAL A 325 8.97 14.55 -14.92
CA VAL A 325 8.60 15.96 -14.68
C VAL A 325 7.07 16.11 -14.60
N GLY A 326 6.32 15.45 -15.50
CA GLY A 326 4.86 15.48 -15.51
C GLY A 326 4.25 14.91 -14.22
N ILE A 327 4.74 13.76 -13.76
CA ILE A 327 4.29 13.17 -12.50
C ILE A 327 4.63 14.09 -11.32
N PHE A 328 5.84 14.62 -11.26
CA PHE A 328 6.24 15.59 -10.24
C PHE A 328 5.28 16.80 -10.21
N ALA A 329 5.00 17.40 -11.37
CA ALA A 329 4.11 18.54 -11.47
C ALA A 329 2.66 18.21 -11.04
N ILE A 330 2.12 17.08 -11.50
CA ILE A 330 0.77 16.62 -11.11
C ILE A 330 0.69 16.43 -9.59
N MET A 331 1.65 15.75 -8.98
CA MET A 331 1.66 15.50 -7.54
C MET A 331 1.80 16.80 -6.75
N LEU A 332 2.57 17.77 -7.25
CA LEU A 332 2.70 19.07 -6.63
C LEU A 332 1.39 19.88 -6.72
N ILE A 333 0.69 19.83 -7.85
CA ILE A 333 -0.65 20.45 -8.00
C ILE A 333 -1.63 19.89 -6.97
N PHE A 334 -1.70 18.57 -6.83
CA PHE A 334 -2.56 17.94 -5.80
C PHE A 334 -2.13 18.29 -4.38
N THR A 335 -0.83 18.40 -4.12
CA THR A 335 -0.29 18.87 -2.85
C THR A 335 -0.82 20.27 -2.53
N VAL A 336 -0.62 21.23 -3.43
CA VAL A 336 -1.08 22.62 -3.25
C VAL A 336 -2.60 22.67 -3.07
N LEU A 337 -3.35 21.95 -3.92
CA LEU A 337 -4.81 21.88 -3.82
C LEU A 337 -5.26 21.39 -2.45
N LEU A 338 -4.67 20.32 -1.92
CA LEU A 338 -4.99 19.77 -0.61
C LEU A 338 -4.62 20.72 0.53
N PHE A 339 -3.48 21.42 0.43
CA PHE A 339 -3.09 22.41 1.45
C PHE A 339 -3.99 23.67 1.43
N VAL A 340 -4.42 24.13 0.28
CA VAL A 340 -5.33 25.28 0.15
C VAL A 340 -6.74 24.93 0.61
N THR A 341 -7.26 23.76 0.19
CA THR A 341 -8.65 23.36 0.47
C THR A 341 -8.83 22.63 1.81
N ASN A 342 -7.76 22.35 2.56
CA ASN A 342 -7.80 21.50 3.75
C ASN A 342 -8.85 21.94 4.80
N LYS A 343 -9.03 23.25 5.04
CA LYS A 343 -10.02 23.75 6.00
C LYS A 343 -11.44 23.40 5.57
N LYS A 344 -11.77 23.63 4.29
CA LYS A 344 -13.08 23.30 3.71
C LYS A 344 -13.34 21.79 3.68
N LEU A 345 -12.32 20.99 3.40
CA LEU A 345 -12.43 19.54 3.41
C LEU A 345 -12.59 18.98 4.83
N ASN A 346 -11.90 19.56 5.81
CA ASN A 346 -12.01 19.14 7.21
C ASN A 346 -13.38 19.47 7.80
N SER A 347 -13.99 20.62 7.44
CA SER A 347 -15.34 20.96 7.87
C SER A 347 -16.43 20.01 7.38
N LEU A 348 -16.19 19.23 6.31
CA LEU A 348 -17.12 18.18 5.86
C LEU A 348 -17.23 17.02 6.86
N VAL A 349 -16.20 16.80 7.67
CA VAL A 349 -16.13 15.61 8.56
C VAL A 349 -16.27 15.96 10.04
N GLU A 350 -15.92 17.20 10.43
CA GLU A 350 -15.91 17.71 11.82
C GLU A 350 -17.05 18.69 12.10
N GLY A 351 -18.02 18.87 11.18
CA GLY A 351 -19.19 19.70 11.40
C GLY A 351 -20.05 19.21 12.57
N GLU A 352 -20.81 20.11 13.20
CA GLU A 352 -21.79 19.75 14.24
C GLU A 352 -22.96 18.99 13.62
N GLU A 353 -23.52 18.02 14.37
CA GLU A 353 -24.77 17.35 14.02
C GLU A 353 -25.92 18.35 14.28
N GLU A 354 -26.48 18.92 13.22
CA GLU A 354 -27.75 19.66 13.24
C GLU A 354 -28.94 18.70 13.23
#